data_3b4614abc178f0693f78578b7393e0fd
#
_entry.id   3b4614abc178f0693f78578b7393e0fd
#
_cell.length_a   1.000
_cell.length_b   1.000
_cell.length_c   1.000
_cell.angle_alpha   90.00
_cell.angle_beta   90.00
_cell.angle_gamma   90.00
#
_symmetry.space_group_name_H-M   'P 1'
#
loop_
_entity.id
_entity.type
_entity.pdbx_description
1 polymer ?
#
loop_
_entity_poly.entity_id
_entity_poly.type
_entity_poly.pdbx_seq_one_letter_code
_entity_poly.pdbx_strand_id
1 'polypeptide(L)'
;MNDPFNAVDLARSAALEDAGQEKLVGKFISAETDDRIATYLFESFVAGYTDWHWAVTVIKVDDESPATICDVVLLPGKEALLAPEWIPYKDRLLPGDVGVGDIVPTSADDARLVPGFAALPGDEELDPTQLFEFGLGRARVLSIEGRDQASKRWYEGDRGPNTSIAQHASKACGSCGFFLPIAGSLRSAFGVCANALAPDDARVVSVDHGCGAHSEALVVNE
;
A
#
# COMPACT_ATOMS: atom_id res chain seq x y z
N MET A 1 -1.90 -47.28 9.10
CA MET A 1 -0.94 -46.17 9.10
C MET A 1 -0.01 -46.47 7.93
N ASN A 2 0.08 -45.60 6.95
CA ASN A 2 0.92 -45.81 5.78
C ASN A 2 2.36 -45.39 6.14
N ASP A 3 3.29 -46.37 6.20
CA ASP A 3 4.71 -46.14 6.42
C ASP A 3 5.50 -46.74 5.26
N PRO A 4 5.65 -45.98 4.16
CA PRO A 4 6.11 -46.55 2.88
C PRO A 4 7.53 -47.08 2.91
N PHE A 5 8.39 -46.56 3.81
CA PHE A 5 9.78 -47.02 3.92
C PHE A 5 10.11 -47.61 5.29
N ASN A 6 9.10 -47.85 6.13
CA ASN A 6 9.26 -48.24 7.53
C ASN A 6 10.21 -47.32 8.28
N ALA A 7 10.06 -45.98 8.08
CA ALA A 7 10.98 -44.96 8.54
C ALA A 7 10.33 -43.91 9.45
N VAL A 8 9.12 -44.11 9.97
CA VAL A 8 8.43 -43.18 10.88
C VAL A 8 9.31 -42.86 12.11
N ASP A 9 9.93 -43.89 12.72
CA ASP A 9 10.78 -43.68 13.90
C ASP A 9 12.05 -42.90 13.57
N LEU A 10 12.67 -43.18 12.42
CA LEU A 10 13.81 -42.43 11.91
C LEU A 10 13.44 -40.97 11.67
N ALA A 11 12.35 -40.73 10.96
CA ALA A 11 11.87 -39.38 10.67
C ALA A 11 11.51 -38.62 11.95
N ARG A 12 10.83 -39.30 12.91
CA ARG A 12 10.52 -38.70 14.20
C ARG A 12 11.79 -38.30 14.98
N SER A 13 12.79 -39.15 14.97
CA SER A 13 14.07 -38.86 15.65
C SER A 13 14.74 -37.63 15.06
N ALA A 14 14.74 -37.49 13.73
CA ALA A 14 15.29 -36.33 13.05
C ALA A 14 14.50 -35.04 13.40
N ALA A 15 13.15 -35.09 13.41
CA ALA A 15 12.33 -33.97 13.80
C ALA A 15 12.58 -33.56 15.27
N LEU A 16 12.78 -34.51 16.18
CA LEU A 16 13.10 -34.24 17.59
C LEU A 16 14.48 -33.59 17.77
N GLU A 17 15.45 -34.02 16.97
CA GLU A 17 16.81 -33.45 16.97
C GLU A 17 16.78 -31.99 16.51
N ASP A 18 16.07 -31.70 15.40
CA ASP A 18 15.95 -30.33 14.86
C ASP A 18 15.11 -29.43 15.79
N ALA A 19 14.03 -29.94 16.35
CA ALA A 19 13.18 -29.21 17.30
C ALA A 19 13.89 -28.84 18.60
N GLY A 20 14.91 -29.60 19.00
CA GLY A 20 15.67 -29.41 20.24
C GLY A 20 14.88 -29.68 21.54
N GLN A 21 13.58 -29.87 21.48
CA GLN A 21 12.72 -30.15 22.60
C GLN A 21 11.62 -31.14 22.19
N GLU A 22 11.52 -32.27 22.90
CA GLU A 22 10.56 -33.33 22.60
C GLU A 22 9.09 -32.84 22.55
N LYS A 23 8.72 -31.92 23.40
CA LYS A 23 7.35 -31.38 23.45
C LYS A 23 6.93 -30.58 22.22
N LEU A 24 7.87 -30.22 21.32
CA LEU A 24 7.58 -29.44 20.10
C LEU A 24 7.19 -30.31 18.91
N VAL A 25 7.39 -31.64 19.02
CA VAL A 25 7.02 -32.62 17.98
C VAL A 25 5.89 -33.49 18.49
N GLY A 26 4.74 -33.38 17.82
CA GLY A 26 3.54 -34.13 18.18
C GLY A 26 3.43 -35.48 17.51
N LYS A 27 2.19 -35.90 17.22
CA LYS A 27 1.88 -37.20 16.63
C LYS A 27 2.22 -37.23 15.15
N PHE A 28 2.51 -38.44 14.64
CA PHE A 28 2.57 -38.69 13.22
C PHE A 28 1.20 -38.44 12.57
N ILE A 29 1.17 -37.67 11.48
CA ILE A 29 -0.04 -37.31 10.73
C ILE A 29 -0.20 -38.22 9.52
N SER A 30 0.77 -38.16 8.60
CA SER A 30 0.74 -38.88 7.34
C SER A 30 2.13 -39.04 6.75
N ALA A 31 2.27 -39.94 5.77
CA ALA A 31 3.43 -39.99 4.89
C ALA A 31 2.95 -39.98 3.44
N GLU A 32 3.59 -39.16 2.62
CA GLU A 32 3.41 -39.08 1.18
C GLU A 32 4.66 -39.61 0.48
N THR A 33 4.50 -40.35 -0.59
CA THR A 33 5.59 -40.92 -1.36
C THR A 33 5.56 -40.48 -2.81
N ASP A 34 6.75 -40.17 -3.31
CA ASP A 34 7.00 -39.95 -4.73
C ASP A 34 8.27 -40.73 -5.12
N ASP A 35 8.07 -41.84 -5.83
CA ASP A 35 9.12 -42.81 -6.19
C ASP A 35 9.95 -43.25 -4.97
N ARG A 36 11.17 -42.80 -4.85
CA ARG A 36 12.15 -43.14 -3.79
C ARG A 36 12.23 -42.16 -2.65
N ILE A 37 11.36 -41.16 -2.65
CA ILE A 37 11.27 -40.13 -1.63
C ILE A 37 9.97 -40.29 -0.85
N ALA A 38 10.02 -40.16 0.46
CA ALA A 38 8.84 -40.07 1.31
C ALA A 38 8.94 -38.89 2.26
N THR A 39 7.87 -38.11 2.34
CA THR A 39 7.77 -37.00 3.32
C THR A 39 6.84 -37.42 4.45
N TYR A 40 7.36 -37.45 5.66
CA TYR A 40 6.65 -37.79 6.89
C TYR A 40 6.24 -36.52 7.62
N LEU A 41 4.95 -36.37 7.91
CA LEU A 41 4.41 -35.19 8.59
C LEU A 41 4.09 -35.52 10.05
N PHE A 42 4.52 -34.61 10.95
CA PHE A 42 4.21 -34.67 12.38
C PHE A 42 3.58 -33.35 12.83
N GLU A 43 2.71 -33.41 13.84
CA GLU A 43 2.18 -32.20 14.48
C GLU A 43 3.33 -31.35 15.03
N SER A 44 3.19 -30.04 14.94
CA SER A 44 4.13 -29.08 15.51
C SER A 44 3.46 -28.28 16.63
N PHE A 45 4.18 -28.15 17.75
CA PHE A 45 3.79 -27.29 18.88
C PHE A 45 4.76 -26.12 19.08
N VAL A 46 5.41 -25.70 17.99
CA VAL A 46 6.29 -24.51 17.99
C VAL A 46 5.45 -23.26 18.20
N ALA A 47 5.78 -22.47 19.20
CA ALA A 47 5.02 -21.26 19.54
C ALA A 47 5.03 -20.26 18.38
N GLY A 48 3.85 -19.76 18.01
CA GLY A 48 3.66 -18.84 16.88
C GLY A 48 3.46 -19.51 15.52
N TYR A 49 3.62 -20.84 15.42
CA TYR A 49 3.44 -21.62 14.20
C TYR A 49 2.18 -22.51 14.29
N THR A 50 1.03 -21.87 14.45
CA THR A 50 -0.25 -22.59 14.51
C THR A 50 -0.56 -23.25 13.17
N ASP A 51 -0.94 -24.52 13.20
CA ASP A 51 -1.21 -25.36 12.03
C ASP A 51 0.00 -25.53 11.07
N TRP A 52 1.20 -25.47 11.62
CA TRP A 52 2.40 -25.90 10.91
C TRP A 52 2.76 -27.32 11.31
N HIS A 53 3.43 -28.05 10.43
CA HIS A 53 3.79 -29.44 10.62
C HIS A 53 5.29 -29.64 10.41
N TRP A 54 5.91 -30.49 11.21
CA TRP A 54 7.23 -30.99 10.92
C TRP A 54 7.15 -31.90 9.71
N ALA A 55 7.86 -31.59 8.65
CA ALA A 55 7.96 -32.38 7.44
C ALA A 55 9.40 -32.91 7.33
N VAL A 56 9.52 -34.23 7.38
CA VAL A 56 10.81 -34.92 7.29
C VAL A 56 10.85 -35.69 5.98
N THR A 57 11.74 -35.29 5.10
CA THR A 57 11.96 -35.94 3.82
C THR A 57 13.01 -37.03 3.95
N VAL A 58 12.64 -38.21 3.55
CA VAL A 58 13.47 -39.43 3.63
C VAL A 58 13.62 -40.02 2.23
N ILE A 59 14.81 -40.48 1.91
CA ILE A 59 15.10 -41.14 0.63
C ILE A 59 15.60 -42.60 0.84
N LYS A 60 15.25 -43.48 -0.09
CA LYS A 60 15.87 -44.79 -0.31
C LYS A 60 16.51 -44.87 -1.68
N VAL A 61 17.75 -45.24 -1.75
CA VAL A 61 18.49 -45.37 -3.02
C VAL A 61 17.92 -46.57 -3.83
N ASP A 62 17.59 -47.67 -3.11
CA ASP A 62 16.96 -48.87 -3.63
C ASP A 62 16.15 -49.58 -2.51
N ASP A 63 15.48 -50.66 -2.84
CA ASP A 63 14.62 -51.39 -1.89
C ASP A 63 15.37 -52.06 -0.74
N GLU A 64 16.66 -52.34 -0.93
CA GLU A 64 17.50 -53.03 0.04
C GLU A 64 18.28 -52.05 0.92
N SER A 65 18.45 -50.81 0.45
CA SER A 65 19.19 -49.73 1.18
C SER A 65 18.42 -49.20 2.38
N PRO A 66 19.11 -48.81 3.45
CA PRO A 66 18.48 -48.13 4.57
C PRO A 66 17.94 -46.76 4.11
N ALA A 67 16.82 -46.34 4.71
CA ALA A 67 16.29 -45.02 4.53
C ALA A 67 17.23 -43.98 5.19
N THR A 68 17.43 -42.85 4.51
CA THR A 68 18.27 -41.73 5.00
C THR A 68 17.50 -40.42 5.00
N ILE A 69 17.79 -39.56 5.96
CA ILE A 69 17.16 -38.22 6.07
C ILE A 69 17.77 -37.29 5.01
N CYS A 70 16.91 -36.62 4.26
CA CYS A 70 17.31 -35.57 3.31
C CYS A 70 17.14 -34.19 3.90
N ASP A 71 15.99 -33.95 4.54
CA ASP A 71 15.61 -32.61 5.01
C ASP A 71 14.62 -32.69 6.17
N VAL A 72 14.66 -31.68 7.04
CA VAL A 72 13.71 -31.49 8.14
C VAL A 72 13.29 -30.03 8.13
N VAL A 73 12.01 -29.77 7.90
CA VAL A 73 11.48 -28.40 7.81
C VAL A 73 10.11 -28.30 8.46
N LEU A 74 9.68 -27.08 8.79
CA LEU A 74 8.29 -26.76 9.10
C LEU A 74 7.56 -26.37 7.82
N LEU A 75 6.47 -27.04 7.51
CA LEU A 75 5.57 -26.71 6.41
C LEU A 75 4.21 -26.24 6.92
N PRO A 76 3.58 -25.26 6.26
CA PRO A 76 2.27 -24.77 6.65
C PRO A 76 1.16 -25.76 6.31
N GLY A 77 0.23 -25.93 7.24
CA GLY A 77 -1.04 -26.57 7.00
C GLY A 77 -2.06 -25.63 6.36
N LYS A 78 -3.31 -26.07 6.25
CA LYS A 78 -4.37 -25.33 5.57
C LYS A 78 -4.81 -24.07 6.30
N GLU A 79 -4.75 -24.09 7.63
CA GLU A 79 -5.15 -22.98 8.50
C GLU A 79 -3.94 -22.16 9.00
N ALA A 80 -2.76 -22.44 8.46
CA ALA A 80 -1.53 -21.74 8.85
C ALA A 80 -1.58 -20.27 8.42
N LEU A 81 -1.20 -19.38 9.33
CA LEU A 81 -1.03 -17.97 9.00
C LEU A 81 0.23 -17.81 8.13
N LEU A 82 0.01 -17.46 6.88
CA LEU A 82 1.07 -17.19 5.91
C LEU A 82 1.22 -15.68 5.69
N ALA A 83 2.41 -15.28 5.25
CA ALA A 83 2.59 -13.93 4.75
C ALA A 83 1.65 -13.70 3.54
N PRO A 84 1.07 -12.49 3.41
CA PRO A 84 0.30 -12.16 2.22
C PRO A 84 1.17 -12.30 0.96
N GLU A 85 0.51 -12.49 -0.18
CA GLU A 85 1.18 -12.54 -1.47
C GLU A 85 2.09 -11.32 -1.64
N TRP A 86 3.30 -11.57 -2.15
CA TRP A 86 4.27 -10.48 -2.33
C TRP A 86 3.80 -9.51 -3.41
N ILE A 87 3.66 -8.25 -3.02
CA ILE A 87 3.34 -7.14 -3.93
C ILE A 87 4.59 -6.29 -4.08
N PRO A 88 4.98 -5.89 -5.32
CA PRO A 88 6.10 -4.97 -5.54
C PRO A 88 5.99 -3.71 -4.69
N TYR A 89 7.10 -3.20 -4.18
CA TYR A 89 7.13 -2.01 -3.31
C TYR A 89 6.35 -0.83 -3.91
N LYS A 90 6.56 -0.55 -5.19
CA LYS A 90 5.88 0.53 -5.92
C LYS A 90 4.34 0.44 -5.89
N ASP A 91 3.80 -0.79 -5.81
CA ASP A 91 2.36 -1.06 -5.84
C ASP A 91 1.75 -1.10 -4.43
N ARG A 92 2.59 -1.06 -3.39
CA ARG A 92 2.19 -0.98 -1.96
C ARG A 92 2.22 0.43 -1.40
N LEU A 93 2.81 1.40 -2.13
CA LEU A 93 2.94 2.77 -1.66
C LEU A 93 1.58 3.44 -1.50
N LEU A 94 1.36 4.01 -0.34
CA LEU A 94 0.20 4.82 -0.02
C LEU A 94 0.57 6.32 -0.05
N PRO A 95 -0.42 7.20 -0.19
CA PRO A 95 -0.20 8.64 -0.04
C PRO A 95 0.47 8.96 1.29
N GLY A 96 1.62 9.62 1.25
CA GLY A 96 2.40 9.96 2.44
C GLY A 96 3.55 9.01 2.80
N ASP A 97 3.66 7.85 2.15
CA ASP A 97 4.74 6.89 2.42
C ASP A 97 6.10 7.34 1.86
N VAL A 98 6.10 8.24 0.89
CA VAL A 98 7.34 8.72 0.27
C VAL A 98 8.06 9.67 1.23
N GLY A 99 9.19 9.24 1.75
CA GLY A 99 10.00 9.96 2.71
C GLY A 99 11.28 10.57 2.13
N VAL A 100 12.14 11.08 3.00
CA VAL A 100 13.41 11.70 2.61
C VAL A 100 14.35 10.63 2.01
N GLY A 101 14.77 10.86 0.77
CA GLY A 101 15.68 9.95 0.05
C GLY A 101 14.96 8.88 -0.80
N ASP A 102 13.65 8.73 -0.68
CA ASP A 102 12.90 7.82 -1.51
C ASP A 102 12.72 8.36 -2.93
N ILE A 103 12.87 7.47 -3.91
CA ILE A 103 12.61 7.76 -5.32
C ILE A 103 11.54 6.81 -5.82
N VAL A 104 10.40 7.38 -6.25
CA VAL A 104 9.32 6.64 -6.89
C VAL A 104 9.31 6.97 -8.38
N PRO A 105 9.82 6.10 -9.25
CA PRO A 105 9.86 6.35 -10.68
C PRO A 105 8.44 6.49 -11.25
N THR A 106 8.23 7.55 -12.03
CA THR A 106 6.98 7.72 -12.80
C THR A 106 7.16 7.12 -14.19
N SER A 107 6.25 6.23 -14.60
CA SER A 107 6.28 5.61 -15.92
C SER A 107 6.28 6.66 -17.06
N ALA A 108 6.89 6.31 -18.19
CA ALA A 108 6.90 7.18 -19.36
C ALA A 108 5.50 7.36 -19.96
N ASP A 109 4.65 6.33 -19.82
CA ASP A 109 3.28 6.24 -20.32
C ASP A 109 2.22 6.53 -19.25
N ASP A 110 2.59 7.20 -18.15
CA ASP A 110 1.65 7.58 -17.09
C ASP A 110 0.53 8.47 -17.66
N ALA A 111 -0.70 7.96 -17.66
CA ALA A 111 -1.88 8.64 -18.22
C ALA A 111 -2.18 10.00 -17.56
N ARG A 112 -1.67 10.22 -16.34
CA ARG A 112 -1.83 11.50 -15.62
C ARG A 112 -0.92 12.61 -16.15
N LEU A 113 0.00 12.29 -17.05
CA LEU A 113 1.02 13.21 -17.56
C LEU A 113 1.02 13.23 -19.08
N VAL A 114 1.23 14.40 -19.64
CA VAL A 114 1.47 14.63 -21.09
C VAL A 114 2.71 15.47 -21.27
N PRO A 115 3.35 15.43 -22.46
CA PRO A 115 4.42 16.37 -22.81
C PRO A 115 3.95 17.81 -22.60
N GLY A 116 4.82 18.68 -22.08
CA GLY A 116 4.45 20.06 -21.73
C GLY A 116 3.84 20.86 -22.89
N PHE A 117 4.29 20.61 -24.12
CA PHE A 117 3.73 21.25 -25.33
C PHE A 117 2.35 20.67 -25.75
N ALA A 118 2.01 19.44 -25.35
CA ALA A 118 0.74 18.79 -25.72
C ALA A 118 -0.43 19.20 -24.79
N ALA A 119 -0.14 19.94 -23.73
CA ALA A 119 -1.18 20.45 -22.82
C ALA A 119 -1.86 21.72 -23.32
N LEU A 120 -1.44 22.24 -24.47
CA LEU A 120 -2.03 23.41 -25.08
C LEU A 120 -3.38 23.06 -25.70
N PRO A 121 -4.49 23.79 -25.38
CA PRO A 121 -5.71 23.72 -26.18
C PRO A 121 -5.37 24.15 -27.61
N GLY A 122 -5.93 23.47 -28.62
CA GLY A 122 -5.69 23.86 -30.01
C GLY A 122 -6.19 25.28 -30.31
N ASP A 123 -5.49 26.00 -31.16
CA ASP A 123 -5.84 27.25 -31.86
C ASP A 123 -6.49 28.42 -31.06
N GLU A 124 -6.57 28.38 -29.76
CA GLU A 124 -6.99 29.54 -28.97
C GLU A 124 -5.79 30.48 -28.69
N GLU A 125 -6.01 31.77 -28.82
CA GLU A 125 -5.03 32.79 -28.43
C GLU A 125 -4.74 32.66 -26.93
N LEU A 126 -3.55 32.14 -26.57
CA LEU A 126 -3.18 31.88 -25.21
C LEU A 126 -2.71 33.17 -24.51
N ASP A 127 -3.35 33.51 -23.40
CA ASP A 127 -2.85 34.51 -22.47
C ASP A 127 -1.43 34.14 -21.98
N PRO A 128 -0.47 35.07 -21.96
CA PRO A 128 0.87 34.83 -21.43
C PRO A 128 0.89 34.20 -20.01
N THR A 129 -0.10 34.51 -19.17
CA THR A 129 -0.28 33.90 -17.85
C THR A 129 -0.60 32.40 -17.96
N GLN A 130 -1.39 32.01 -18.92
CA GLN A 130 -1.73 30.62 -19.18
C GLN A 130 -0.51 29.82 -19.68
N LEU A 131 0.33 30.43 -20.49
CA LEU A 131 1.58 29.81 -20.96
C LEU A 131 2.50 29.40 -19.82
N PHE A 132 2.58 30.18 -18.75
CA PHE A 132 3.32 29.83 -17.55
C PHE A 132 2.71 28.60 -16.84
N GLU A 133 1.39 28.52 -16.80
CA GLU A 133 0.63 27.41 -16.19
C GLU A 133 0.76 26.11 -16.97
N PHE A 134 0.88 26.16 -18.31
CA PHE A 134 1.13 24.97 -19.13
C PHE A 134 2.53 24.39 -18.93
N GLY A 135 3.33 24.99 -18.07
CA GLY A 135 4.63 24.46 -17.70
C GLY A 135 5.64 24.47 -18.82
N LEU A 136 5.66 25.52 -19.61
CA LEU A 136 6.74 25.76 -20.57
C LEU A 136 8.08 25.64 -19.83
N GLY A 137 8.97 24.78 -20.34
CA GLY A 137 10.22 24.40 -19.68
C GLY A 137 10.15 23.13 -18.81
N ARG A 138 8.97 22.56 -18.55
CA ARG A 138 8.80 21.23 -17.93
C ARG A 138 8.63 20.16 -19.01
N ALA A 139 9.34 19.05 -18.85
CA ALA A 139 9.25 17.94 -19.80
C ALA A 139 7.85 17.35 -19.90
N ARG A 140 7.12 17.27 -18.75
CA ARG A 140 5.76 16.78 -18.67
C ARG A 140 4.93 17.65 -17.73
N VAL A 141 3.62 17.73 -17.99
CA VAL A 141 2.61 18.43 -17.20
C VAL A 141 1.40 17.52 -16.98
N LEU A 142 0.50 17.89 -16.06
CA LEU A 142 -0.73 17.11 -15.85
C LEU A 142 -1.59 17.07 -17.11
N SER A 143 -2.01 15.86 -17.48
CA SER A 143 -3.05 15.64 -18.47
C SER A 143 -4.41 16.11 -17.95
N ILE A 144 -5.45 16.09 -18.79
CA ILE A 144 -6.84 16.30 -18.37
C ILE A 144 -7.22 15.29 -17.30
N GLU A 145 -6.92 14.01 -17.54
CA GLU A 145 -7.18 12.93 -16.58
C GLU A 145 -6.45 13.16 -15.25
N GLY A 146 -5.17 13.54 -15.29
CA GLY A 146 -4.37 13.83 -14.08
C GLY A 146 -4.95 15.00 -13.27
N ARG A 147 -5.47 16.04 -13.95
CA ARG A 147 -6.16 17.16 -13.30
C ARG A 147 -7.48 16.74 -12.67
N ASP A 148 -8.27 15.93 -13.38
CA ASP A 148 -9.56 15.43 -12.88
C ASP A 148 -9.37 14.54 -11.66
N GLN A 149 -8.41 13.64 -11.69
CA GLN A 149 -8.07 12.81 -10.53
C GLN A 149 -7.58 13.64 -9.34
N ALA A 150 -6.75 14.65 -9.57
CA ALA A 150 -6.29 15.55 -8.52
C ALA A 150 -7.44 16.37 -7.93
N SER A 151 -8.27 16.95 -8.79
CA SER A 151 -9.47 17.73 -8.41
C SER A 151 -10.41 16.91 -7.55
N LYS A 152 -10.76 15.69 -7.99
CA LYS A 152 -11.62 14.78 -7.23
C LYS A 152 -11.03 14.46 -5.85
N ARG A 153 -9.77 14.06 -5.80
CA ARG A 153 -9.08 13.71 -4.53
C ARG A 153 -9.02 14.89 -3.55
N TRP A 154 -8.77 16.11 -4.05
CA TRP A 154 -8.71 17.30 -3.19
C TRP A 154 -10.10 17.73 -2.71
N TYR A 155 -11.12 17.62 -3.57
CA TYR A 155 -12.49 17.99 -3.24
C TYR A 155 -13.14 17.01 -2.25
N GLU A 156 -12.82 15.73 -2.36
CA GLU A 156 -13.30 14.67 -1.46
C GLU A 156 -12.44 14.52 -0.20
N GLY A 157 -11.28 15.16 -0.15
CA GLY A 157 -10.31 15.05 0.94
C GLY A 157 -10.58 16.00 2.12
N ASP A 158 -9.59 16.10 3.02
CA ASP A 158 -9.66 16.83 4.30
C ASP A 158 -9.93 18.33 4.18
N ARG A 159 -9.84 18.90 2.97
CA ARG A 159 -10.03 20.32 2.67
C ARG A 159 -11.09 20.57 1.62
N GLY A 160 -11.94 19.58 1.45
CA GLY A 160 -13.17 19.69 0.66
C GLY A 160 -14.37 20.17 1.51
N PRO A 161 -15.56 20.31 0.89
CA PRO A 161 -16.75 20.87 1.55
C PRO A 161 -17.37 19.93 2.59
N ASN A 162 -17.11 18.61 2.51
CA ASN A 162 -17.78 17.60 3.32
C ASN A 162 -17.12 17.32 4.66
N THR A 163 -16.09 18.07 5.02
CA THR A 163 -15.40 17.94 6.30
C THR A 163 -16.22 18.60 7.42
N SER A 164 -16.09 18.10 8.64
CA SER A 164 -16.83 18.66 9.78
C SER A 164 -16.54 20.14 10.00
N ILE A 165 -15.29 20.58 9.80
CA ILE A 165 -14.92 21.99 9.93
C ILE A 165 -15.60 22.85 8.85
N ALA A 166 -15.70 22.38 7.62
CA ALA A 166 -16.36 23.09 6.53
C ALA A 166 -17.88 23.18 6.76
N GLN A 167 -18.50 22.09 7.20
CA GLN A 167 -19.95 22.04 7.46
C GLN A 167 -20.40 22.96 8.61
N HIS A 168 -19.52 23.26 9.57
CA HIS A 168 -19.81 24.15 10.70
C HIS A 168 -19.31 25.57 10.45
N ALA A 169 -18.64 25.84 9.33
CA ALA A 169 -18.21 27.18 8.97
C ALA A 169 -19.38 28.07 8.57
N SER A 170 -19.36 29.32 8.98
CA SER A 170 -20.39 30.29 8.63
C SER A 170 -20.35 30.75 7.16
N LYS A 171 -19.19 30.63 6.53
CA LYS A 171 -18.92 31.04 5.14
C LYS A 171 -17.84 30.16 4.50
N ALA A 172 -17.93 30.06 3.17
CA ALA A 172 -16.99 29.29 2.38
C ALA A 172 -15.71 30.05 2.01
N CYS A 173 -14.63 29.33 1.78
CA CYS A 173 -13.31 29.87 1.42
C CYS A 173 -13.35 30.72 0.13
N GLY A 174 -14.20 30.39 -0.82
CA GLY A 174 -14.35 31.17 -2.05
C GLY A 174 -14.74 32.64 -1.86
N SER A 175 -15.30 32.99 -0.69
CA SER A 175 -15.62 34.40 -0.30
C SER A 175 -14.65 34.97 0.73
N CYS A 176 -13.63 34.21 1.14
CA CYS A 176 -12.68 34.62 2.16
C CYS A 176 -11.57 35.53 1.59
N GLY A 177 -11.28 36.63 2.25
CA GLY A 177 -10.19 37.53 1.86
C GLY A 177 -8.79 36.93 1.96
N PHE A 178 -8.64 35.81 2.71
CA PHE A 178 -7.37 35.08 2.81
C PHE A 178 -7.24 33.95 1.76
N PHE A 179 -8.21 33.82 0.85
CA PHE A 179 -8.18 32.80 -0.20
C PHE A 179 -7.40 33.32 -1.41
N LEU A 180 -6.32 32.63 -1.75
CA LEU A 180 -5.50 32.89 -2.94
C LEU A 180 -5.81 31.81 -3.99
N PRO A 181 -6.52 32.13 -5.09
CA PRO A 181 -6.79 31.17 -6.14
C PRO A 181 -5.50 30.59 -6.70
N ILE A 182 -5.44 29.26 -6.91
CA ILE A 182 -4.34 28.69 -7.66
C ILE A 182 -4.43 29.08 -9.13
N ALA A 183 -3.28 29.04 -9.82
CA ALA A 183 -3.26 29.30 -11.25
C ALA A 183 -3.81 28.12 -12.05
N GLY A 184 -4.29 28.36 -13.27
CA GLY A 184 -4.71 27.33 -14.24
C GLY A 184 -6.17 26.94 -14.20
N SER A 185 -6.43 25.79 -14.82
CA SER A 185 -7.80 25.29 -15.02
C SER A 185 -8.54 24.98 -13.71
N LEU A 186 -7.81 24.76 -12.61
CA LEU A 186 -8.41 24.48 -11.30
C LEU A 186 -8.66 25.73 -10.45
N ARG A 187 -8.36 26.92 -10.96
CA ARG A 187 -8.50 28.21 -10.23
C ARG A 187 -9.93 28.50 -9.75
N SER A 188 -10.93 28.00 -10.46
CA SER A 188 -12.34 28.20 -10.11
C SER A 188 -12.81 27.29 -8.96
N ALA A 189 -12.05 26.24 -8.65
CA ALA A 189 -12.44 25.23 -7.67
C ALA A 189 -11.51 25.21 -6.44
N PHE A 190 -10.26 25.71 -6.55
CA PHE A 190 -9.26 25.59 -5.50
C PHE A 190 -8.41 26.86 -5.34
N GLY A 191 -7.90 27.03 -4.14
CA GLY A 191 -6.93 28.05 -3.79
C GLY A 191 -6.13 27.66 -2.56
N VAL A 192 -5.24 28.54 -2.14
CA VAL A 192 -4.41 28.38 -0.94
C VAL A 192 -4.92 29.31 0.15
N CYS A 193 -5.09 28.79 1.35
CA CYS A 193 -5.36 29.60 2.53
C CYS A 193 -4.09 30.37 2.94
N ALA A 194 -4.22 31.66 3.18
CA ALA A 194 -3.13 32.53 3.63
C ALA A 194 -3.42 33.15 5.01
N ASN A 195 -4.21 32.53 5.85
CA ASN A 195 -4.50 32.99 7.20
C ASN A 195 -3.70 32.17 8.22
N ALA A 196 -2.67 32.79 8.80
CA ALA A 196 -1.79 32.18 9.80
C ALA A 196 -2.52 31.62 11.05
N LEU A 197 -3.75 32.06 11.32
CA LEU A 197 -4.56 31.56 12.42
C LEU A 197 -5.50 30.40 12.01
N ALA A 198 -5.62 30.13 10.72
CA ALA A 198 -6.45 29.04 10.25
C ALA A 198 -5.72 27.69 10.31
N PRO A 199 -6.42 26.57 10.53
CA PRO A 199 -5.81 25.25 10.52
C PRO A 199 -5.27 24.85 9.13
N ASP A 200 -5.71 25.56 8.10
CA ASP A 200 -5.36 25.31 6.70
C ASP A 200 -4.38 26.32 6.12
N ASP A 201 -3.69 27.10 6.94
CA ASP A 201 -2.66 28.00 6.45
C ASP A 201 -1.64 27.29 5.55
N ALA A 202 -1.30 27.92 4.42
CA ALA A 202 -0.40 27.38 3.39
C ALA A 202 -0.87 26.06 2.74
N ARG A 203 -2.15 25.71 2.85
CA ARG A 203 -2.72 24.48 2.26
C ARG A 203 -3.72 24.78 1.17
N VAL A 204 -3.81 23.85 0.21
CA VAL A 204 -4.83 23.91 -0.84
C VAL A 204 -6.19 23.54 -0.24
N VAL A 205 -7.18 24.42 -0.44
CA VAL A 205 -8.56 24.26 0.00
C VAL A 205 -9.50 24.41 -1.21
N SER A 206 -10.65 23.74 -1.19
CA SER A 206 -11.69 24.00 -2.20
C SER A 206 -12.39 25.34 -1.93
N VAL A 207 -12.98 25.93 -2.96
CA VAL A 207 -13.78 27.15 -2.82
C VAL A 207 -14.96 26.96 -1.87
N ASP A 208 -15.50 25.73 -1.81
CA ASP A 208 -16.63 25.33 -0.97
C ASP A 208 -16.21 24.85 0.43
N HIS A 209 -14.91 24.76 0.70
CA HIS A 209 -14.41 24.55 2.06
C HIS A 209 -14.70 25.76 2.94
N GLY A 210 -14.56 25.60 4.25
CA GLY A 210 -14.75 26.68 5.19
C GLY A 210 -14.13 26.40 6.55
N CYS A 211 -13.87 27.45 7.30
CA CYS A 211 -13.40 27.34 8.69
C CYS A 211 -13.90 28.52 9.53
N GLY A 212 -13.72 28.46 10.84
CA GLY A 212 -14.11 29.53 11.78
C GLY A 212 -13.26 30.79 11.69
N ALA A 213 -12.16 30.79 10.91
CA ALA A 213 -11.23 31.92 10.76
C ALA A 213 -11.45 32.67 9.42
N HIS A 214 -12.68 32.69 8.89
CA HIS A 214 -13.03 33.43 7.69
C HIS A 214 -12.81 34.95 7.90
N SER A 215 -12.33 35.68 6.86
CA SER A 215 -12.07 37.13 6.95
C SER A 215 -13.27 37.94 7.41
N GLU A 216 -14.47 37.46 7.18
CA GLU A 216 -15.73 38.11 7.57
C GLU A 216 -16.43 37.33 8.70
N ALA A 217 -15.68 36.58 9.52
CA ALA A 217 -16.23 35.96 10.71
C ALA A 217 -16.52 37.02 11.76
N LEU A 218 -17.77 37.11 12.21
CA LEU A 218 -18.19 38.04 13.26
C LEU A 218 -18.28 37.29 14.59
N VAL A 219 -17.68 37.84 15.63
CA VAL A 219 -17.93 37.43 17.01
C VAL A 219 -19.27 38.02 17.43
N VAL A 220 -20.25 37.17 17.66
CA VAL A 220 -21.50 37.64 18.32
C VAL A 220 -21.15 37.82 19.79
N ASN A 221 -20.96 39.10 20.21
CA ASN A 221 -20.86 39.38 21.63
C ASN A 221 -22.26 39.16 22.23
N GLU A 222 -22.38 38.16 23.11
CA GLU A 222 -23.52 38.03 24.01
C GLU A 222 -23.55 39.17 25.03
#